data_38db410e7b99666871f785d337ccac09
#
_entry.id   38db410e7b99666871f785d337ccac09
#
_cell.length_a   1.000
_cell.length_b   1.000
_cell.length_c   1.000
_cell.angle_alpha   90.00
_cell.angle_beta   90.00
_cell.angle_gamma   90.00
#
_symmetry.space_group_name_H-M   'P 1'
#
loop_
_entity.id
_entity.type
_entity.pdbx_description
1 polymer ?
#
loop_
_entity_poly.entity_id
_entity_poly.type
_entity_poly.pdbx_seq_one_letter_code
_entity_poly.pdbx_strand_id
1 'polypeptide(L)'
;MNSSLNAIPVPFPQAFSRKDKKLRTILVPNLSPAFAKISCAIFNRFGFRAVRLPLADTAAKSLGKKYVHNDICYPAQINIGECIAYIRAHNLDPARTAIVLAKNCKDCRAGQYAVLARKALDDAGLGAVAIVTVGEDTKKMHPGFSVSTKYALKMLKGLFLIDALEKMRLSIRPYETVQGDTDKVYEKCLDLLVETFEKRPLDLYKKLAYAVEQFNKIPVDRSVPKPRVFIIGEILMNYHETANNGIVRYLEKNGLEVVMPELIAFFERDVIVNRAAIRKKLMKQPLLQSIITSITKAAYDRVARSTERIMRMFNYYEPKVPIERLASHIDGMVERTHTVGEGWLIPAEIIEQASHGVKAFIIIQPFGCLPNQVTGKGLIPSLKRKLGDVHIISLDYDADTSMANIENRLQMLVMAIWESSRKAEE
;
A
#
# COMPACT_ATOMS: atom_id res chain seq x y z
N MET A 1 -2.86 52.63 7.47
CA MET A 1 -2.30 51.33 7.84
C MET A 1 -2.79 50.28 6.85
N ASN A 2 -2.05 50.12 5.75
CA ASN A 2 -2.36 49.07 4.77
C ASN A 2 -1.76 47.78 5.26
N SER A 3 -2.60 46.95 5.87
CA SER A 3 -2.25 45.55 6.09
C SER A 3 -2.32 44.83 4.75
N SER A 4 -1.21 44.71 4.06
CA SER A 4 -1.04 43.67 3.04
C SER A 4 -1.21 42.34 3.76
N LEU A 5 -2.41 41.82 3.75
CA LEU A 5 -2.66 40.40 4.02
C LEU A 5 -1.83 39.66 2.97
N ASN A 6 -0.68 39.15 3.40
CA ASN A 6 0.14 38.28 2.57
C ASN A 6 -0.79 37.18 2.04
N ALA A 7 -1.05 37.24 0.74
CA ALA A 7 -1.84 36.22 0.09
C ALA A 7 -1.23 34.87 0.46
N ILE A 8 -2.03 34.00 1.06
CA ILE A 8 -1.63 32.61 1.34
C ILE A 8 -1.08 32.06 0.03
N PRO A 9 0.18 31.60 -0.02
CA PRO A 9 0.76 31.09 -1.25
C PRO A 9 -0.19 30.05 -1.84
N VAL A 10 -0.55 30.20 -3.10
CA VAL A 10 -1.42 29.25 -3.79
C VAL A 10 -0.77 27.88 -3.67
N PRO A 11 -1.39 26.90 -2.98
CA PRO A 11 -0.84 25.56 -2.90
C PRO A 11 -0.73 25.01 -4.32
N PHE A 12 0.46 24.55 -4.69
CA PHE A 12 0.80 24.09 -6.04
C PHE A 12 1.01 25.21 -7.08
N PRO A 13 1.91 26.17 -6.84
CA PRO A 13 2.13 27.30 -7.75
C PRO A 13 2.60 26.87 -9.15
N GLN A 14 3.09 25.64 -9.29
CA GLN A 14 3.57 25.06 -10.55
C GLN A 14 2.52 24.12 -11.13
N ALA A 15 1.64 24.63 -12.00
CA ALA A 15 0.71 23.79 -12.74
C ALA A 15 1.46 22.84 -13.68
N PHE A 16 1.02 21.61 -13.77
CA PHE A 16 1.52 20.65 -14.77
C PHE A 16 0.70 20.84 -16.06
N SER A 17 1.27 21.57 -17.01
CA SER A 17 0.65 21.88 -18.30
C SER A 17 0.75 20.70 -19.28
N ARG A 18 0.07 20.81 -20.44
CA ARG A 18 0.18 19.79 -21.51
C ARG A 18 1.60 19.69 -22.09
N LYS A 19 2.38 20.79 -22.09
CA LYS A 19 3.78 20.80 -22.52
C LYS A 19 4.67 20.04 -21.53
N ASP A 20 4.37 20.12 -20.24
CA ASP A 20 5.14 19.49 -19.17
C ASP A 20 5.15 17.97 -19.27
N LYS A 21 4.14 17.36 -19.91
CA LYS A 21 4.10 15.92 -20.16
C LYS A 21 5.35 15.38 -20.89
N LYS A 22 5.96 16.19 -21.76
CA LYS A 22 7.19 15.85 -22.49
C LYS A 22 8.45 16.43 -21.85
N LEU A 23 8.31 17.50 -21.05
CA LEU A 23 9.43 18.26 -20.50
C LEU A 23 9.83 17.79 -19.11
N ARG A 24 8.85 17.50 -18.25
CA ARG A 24 9.10 17.13 -16.85
C ARG A 24 9.20 15.63 -16.66
N THR A 25 10.15 15.22 -15.84
CA THR A 25 10.24 13.86 -15.30
C THR A 25 9.39 13.78 -14.04
N ILE A 26 8.48 12.82 -13.98
CA ILE A 26 7.61 12.56 -12.83
C ILE A 26 8.30 11.56 -11.92
N LEU A 27 8.61 11.95 -10.71
CA LEU A 27 9.13 11.08 -9.66
C LEU A 27 7.96 10.39 -8.96
N VAL A 28 8.01 9.07 -8.88
CA VAL A 28 6.98 8.24 -8.25
C VAL A 28 7.55 7.68 -6.94
N PRO A 29 7.14 8.21 -5.77
CA PRO A 29 7.54 7.68 -4.48
C PRO A 29 6.99 6.27 -4.25
N ASN A 30 7.62 5.53 -3.34
CA ASN A 30 7.25 4.15 -3.08
C ASN A 30 6.05 4.05 -2.12
N LEU A 31 5.02 3.34 -2.55
CA LEU A 31 4.11 2.63 -1.64
C LEU A 31 4.66 1.23 -1.36
N SER A 32 5.04 0.54 -2.42
CA SER A 32 5.91 -0.63 -2.47
C SER A 32 6.77 -0.57 -3.73
N PRO A 33 7.91 -1.28 -3.81
CA PRO A 33 8.71 -1.34 -5.02
C PRO A 33 7.93 -1.82 -6.25
N ALA A 34 7.09 -2.85 -6.08
CA ALA A 34 6.27 -3.39 -7.15
C ALA A 34 5.21 -2.38 -7.64
N PHE A 35 4.52 -1.70 -6.71
CA PHE A 35 3.54 -0.67 -7.05
C PHE A 35 4.19 0.49 -7.82
N ALA A 36 5.35 0.97 -7.36
CA ALA A 36 6.05 2.06 -8.01
C ALA A 36 6.56 1.66 -9.40
N LYS A 37 7.15 0.45 -9.58
CA LYS A 37 7.57 -0.09 -10.87
C LYS A 37 6.41 -0.13 -11.87
N ILE A 38 5.28 -0.73 -11.49
CA ILE A 38 4.10 -0.85 -12.37
C ILE A 38 3.46 0.50 -12.66
N SER A 39 3.38 1.39 -11.66
CA SER A 39 2.88 2.75 -11.85
C SER A 39 3.70 3.53 -12.88
N CYS A 40 5.03 3.46 -12.80
CA CYS A 40 5.93 4.08 -13.79
C CYS A 40 5.71 3.49 -15.18
N ALA A 41 5.62 2.16 -15.32
CA ALA A 41 5.38 1.50 -16.61
C ALA A 41 4.06 1.98 -17.24
N ILE A 42 3.01 2.11 -16.44
CA ILE A 42 1.72 2.61 -16.93
C ILE A 42 1.82 4.09 -17.31
N PHE A 43 2.46 4.95 -16.48
CA PHE A 43 2.65 6.36 -16.82
C PHE A 43 3.44 6.52 -18.14
N ASN A 44 4.55 5.79 -18.29
CA ASN A 44 5.39 5.82 -19.48
C ASN A 44 4.61 5.41 -20.73
N ARG A 45 3.77 4.36 -20.63
CA ARG A 45 2.90 3.95 -21.74
C ARG A 45 1.88 5.03 -22.12
N PHE A 46 1.44 5.86 -21.20
CA PHE A 46 0.57 7.02 -21.48
C PHE A 46 1.34 8.25 -21.92
N GLY A 47 2.64 8.12 -22.18
CA GLY A 47 3.50 9.15 -22.76
C GLY A 47 4.02 10.17 -21.74
N PHE A 48 4.01 9.84 -20.45
CA PHE A 48 4.74 10.56 -19.43
C PHE A 48 6.20 10.08 -19.36
N ARG A 49 7.03 10.82 -18.65
CA ARG A 49 8.38 10.40 -18.26
C ARG A 49 8.36 10.13 -16.76
N ALA A 50 8.05 8.92 -16.37
CA ALA A 50 7.96 8.53 -14.96
C ALA A 50 9.18 7.70 -14.55
N VAL A 51 9.71 8.01 -13.36
CA VAL A 51 10.86 7.34 -12.76
C VAL A 51 10.48 6.90 -11.35
N ARG A 52 10.73 5.62 -11.05
CA ARG A 52 10.60 5.08 -9.70
C ARG A 52 11.78 5.56 -8.85
N LEU A 53 11.48 5.94 -7.61
CA LEU A 53 12.50 6.26 -6.62
C LEU A 53 13.09 4.96 -6.01
N PRO A 54 14.35 4.97 -5.55
CA PRO A 54 14.83 3.93 -4.65
C PRO A 54 14.05 3.96 -3.34
N LEU A 55 14.04 2.85 -2.60
CA LEU A 55 13.52 2.85 -1.23
C LEU A 55 14.31 3.82 -0.36
N ALA A 56 13.63 4.49 0.57
CA ALA A 56 14.22 5.45 1.47
C ALA A 56 15.42 4.86 2.23
N ASP A 57 16.58 5.46 2.04
CA ASP A 57 17.77 5.21 2.85
C ASP A 57 17.83 6.17 4.06
N THR A 58 18.90 6.13 4.81
CA THR A 58 19.13 7.01 5.96
C THR A 58 19.14 8.49 5.54
N ALA A 59 19.65 8.82 4.36
CA ALA A 59 19.71 10.20 3.87
C ALA A 59 18.30 10.69 3.53
N ALA A 60 17.48 9.88 2.85
CA ALA A 60 16.09 10.19 2.54
C ALA A 60 15.25 10.36 3.82
N LYS A 61 15.39 9.46 4.81
CA LYS A 61 14.73 9.57 6.12
C LYS A 61 15.11 10.88 6.83
N SER A 62 16.40 11.22 6.84
CA SER A 62 16.90 12.47 7.47
C SER A 62 16.37 13.71 6.77
N LEU A 63 16.28 13.73 5.43
CA LEU A 63 15.71 14.83 4.68
C LEU A 63 14.20 14.95 4.90
N GLY A 64 13.49 13.83 4.94
CA GLY A 64 12.07 13.80 5.30
C GLY A 64 11.83 14.41 6.68
N LYS A 65 12.59 13.99 7.69
CA LYS A 65 12.52 14.53 9.04
C LYS A 65 12.87 16.02 9.10
N LYS A 66 13.85 16.46 8.33
CA LYS A 66 14.28 17.88 8.30
C LYS A 66 13.21 18.81 7.74
N TYR A 67 12.51 18.42 6.67
CA TYR A 67 11.62 19.29 5.92
C TYR A 67 10.13 19.03 6.15
N VAL A 68 9.76 17.88 6.72
CA VAL A 68 8.37 17.53 7.04
C VAL A 68 8.21 17.40 8.55
N HIS A 69 7.28 18.17 9.10
CA HIS A 69 7.04 18.20 10.55
C HIS A 69 6.69 16.81 11.12
N ASN A 70 7.24 16.48 12.28
CA ASN A 70 7.07 15.15 12.90
C ASN A 70 5.61 14.77 13.20
N ASP A 71 4.80 15.75 13.64
CA ASP A 71 3.40 15.51 14.02
C ASP A 71 2.48 15.25 12.83
N ILE A 72 3.02 15.26 11.59
CA ILE A 72 2.18 15.15 10.42
C ILE A 72 1.86 13.71 10.09
N CYS A 73 2.80 12.95 9.63
CA CYS A 73 2.63 11.54 9.33
C CYS A 73 3.96 10.95 8.84
N TYR A 74 4.39 9.86 9.39
CA TYR A 74 5.64 9.21 8.99
C TYR A 74 5.70 8.83 7.49
N PRO A 75 4.65 8.28 6.86
CA PRO A 75 4.60 8.08 5.42
C PRO A 75 4.88 9.33 4.58
N ALA A 76 4.42 10.51 5.03
CA ALA A 76 4.74 11.77 4.34
C ALA A 76 6.23 12.09 4.42
N GLN A 77 6.86 11.89 5.58
CA GLN A 77 8.30 12.07 5.75
C GLN A 77 9.10 11.14 4.83
N ILE A 78 8.72 9.87 4.74
CA ILE A 78 9.36 8.88 3.86
C ILE A 78 9.24 9.33 2.39
N ASN A 79 8.03 9.53 1.88
CA ASN A 79 7.80 9.82 0.46
C ASN A 79 8.38 11.17 0.01
N ILE A 80 8.27 12.20 0.84
CA ILE A 80 8.83 13.53 0.51
C ILE A 80 10.35 13.48 0.63
N GLY A 81 10.88 12.78 1.63
CA GLY A 81 12.31 12.56 1.81
C GLY A 81 12.94 11.83 0.62
N GLU A 82 12.31 10.76 0.10
CA GLU A 82 12.73 10.06 -1.12
C GLU A 82 12.81 11.03 -2.31
N CYS A 83 11.80 11.88 -2.49
CA CYS A 83 11.78 12.86 -3.58
C CYS A 83 12.94 13.86 -3.47
N ILE A 84 13.14 14.48 -2.31
CA ILE A 84 14.20 15.47 -2.09
C ILE A 84 15.58 14.83 -2.25
N ALA A 85 15.79 13.64 -1.67
CA ALA A 85 17.04 12.89 -1.77
C ALA A 85 17.39 12.59 -3.23
N TYR A 86 16.42 12.07 -3.99
CA TYR A 86 16.63 11.72 -5.39
C TYR A 86 16.93 12.93 -6.26
N ILE A 87 16.20 14.03 -6.10
CA ILE A 87 16.45 15.28 -6.85
C ILE A 87 17.88 15.77 -6.60
N ARG A 88 18.33 15.79 -5.34
CA ARG A 88 19.68 16.23 -4.97
C ARG A 88 20.77 15.28 -5.46
N ALA A 89 20.60 13.98 -5.25
CA ALA A 89 21.61 12.98 -5.63
C ALA A 89 21.85 12.93 -7.15
N HIS A 90 20.84 13.26 -7.95
CA HIS A 90 20.93 13.25 -9.42
C HIS A 90 21.04 14.64 -10.03
N ASN A 91 21.18 15.69 -9.23
CA ASN A 91 21.24 17.10 -9.67
C ASN A 91 20.11 17.44 -10.68
N LEU A 92 18.89 16.98 -10.40
CA LEU A 92 17.77 17.19 -11.31
C LEU A 92 17.37 18.66 -11.31
N ASP A 93 17.11 19.22 -12.51
CA ASP A 93 16.55 20.56 -12.65
C ASP A 93 15.13 20.59 -12.06
N PRO A 94 14.88 21.40 -11.00
CA PRO A 94 13.55 21.51 -10.39
C PRO A 94 12.48 21.98 -11.38
N ALA A 95 12.82 22.81 -12.36
CA ALA A 95 11.88 23.29 -13.38
C ALA A 95 11.47 22.19 -14.38
N ARG A 96 12.26 21.13 -14.50
CA ARG A 96 12.00 19.95 -15.35
C ARG A 96 11.60 18.72 -14.57
N THR A 97 11.32 18.87 -13.28
CA THR A 97 10.94 17.79 -12.38
C THR A 97 9.50 17.98 -11.88
N ALA A 98 8.80 16.89 -11.65
CA ALA A 98 7.53 16.85 -10.97
C ALA A 98 7.52 15.65 -10.00
N ILE A 99 6.73 15.74 -8.92
CA ILE A 99 6.44 14.59 -8.04
C ILE A 99 4.96 14.25 -8.13
N VAL A 100 4.61 12.97 -8.01
CA VAL A 100 3.21 12.54 -7.97
C VAL A 100 2.86 12.06 -6.57
N LEU A 101 1.77 12.59 -5.99
CA LEU A 101 1.27 12.21 -4.68
C LEU A 101 -0.22 11.87 -4.75
N ALA A 102 -0.66 10.89 -3.97
CA ALA A 102 -2.08 10.60 -3.83
C ALA A 102 -2.77 11.70 -3.00
N LYS A 103 -4.03 12.03 -3.37
CA LYS A 103 -4.91 12.94 -2.62
C LYS A 103 -6.25 12.26 -2.36
N ASN A 104 -6.22 11.00 -1.95
CA ASN A 104 -7.43 10.18 -1.88
C ASN A 104 -8.08 10.17 -0.49
N CYS A 105 -7.38 10.61 0.54
CA CYS A 105 -7.89 10.61 1.91
C CYS A 105 -8.31 12.02 2.31
N LYS A 106 -9.62 12.28 2.34
CA LYS A 106 -10.16 13.61 2.71
C LYS A 106 -10.15 13.83 4.22
N ASP A 107 -10.26 12.76 4.97
CA ASP A 107 -10.59 12.78 6.40
C ASP A 107 -9.38 12.48 7.30
N CYS A 108 -8.18 12.32 6.74
CA CYS A 108 -6.94 12.17 7.50
C CYS A 108 -5.81 13.03 6.93
N ARG A 109 -4.66 13.03 7.59
CA ARG A 109 -3.48 13.82 7.21
C ARG A 109 -2.96 13.50 5.80
N ALA A 110 -3.22 12.30 5.27
CA ALA A 110 -2.82 11.93 3.91
C ALA A 110 -3.47 12.82 2.84
N GLY A 111 -4.63 13.40 3.09
CA GLY A 111 -5.26 14.38 2.21
C GLY A 111 -4.45 15.68 2.05
N GLN A 112 -3.49 15.94 2.96
CA GLN A 112 -2.65 17.14 2.99
C GLN A 112 -1.20 16.89 2.53
N TYR A 113 -0.83 15.68 2.10
CA TYR A 113 0.55 15.38 1.72
C TYR A 113 1.09 16.30 0.62
N ALA A 114 0.26 16.70 -0.32
CA ALA A 114 0.69 17.60 -1.40
C ALA A 114 0.99 19.03 -0.90
N VAL A 115 0.22 19.53 0.07
CA VAL A 115 0.47 20.86 0.70
C VAL A 115 1.77 20.81 1.50
N LEU A 116 1.97 19.72 2.25
CA LEU A 116 3.19 19.52 3.02
C LEU A 116 4.42 19.35 2.15
N ALA A 117 4.27 18.61 1.05
CA ALA A 117 5.32 18.49 0.05
C ALA A 117 5.68 19.84 -0.57
N ARG A 118 4.68 20.72 -0.80
CA ARG A 118 4.94 22.07 -1.32
C ARG A 118 5.82 22.86 -0.35
N LYS A 119 5.42 22.90 0.93
CA LYS A 119 6.22 23.57 1.96
C LYS A 119 7.63 22.96 2.05
N ALA A 120 7.73 21.64 2.12
CA ALA A 120 9.02 20.96 2.24
C ALA A 120 9.95 21.20 1.04
N LEU A 121 9.41 21.23 -0.19
CA LEU A 121 10.17 21.54 -1.40
C LEU A 121 10.61 23.01 -1.42
N ASP A 122 9.77 23.95 -0.99
CA ASP A 122 10.11 25.37 -0.91
C ASP A 122 11.23 25.59 0.11
N ASP A 123 11.12 25.01 1.31
CA ASP A 123 12.14 25.06 2.36
C ASP A 123 13.47 24.38 1.91
N ALA A 124 13.39 23.41 1.03
CA ALA A 124 14.55 22.70 0.48
C ALA A 124 15.20 23.43 -0.71
N GLY A 125 14.67 24.59 -1.14
CA GLY A 125 15.12 25.33 -2.32
C GLY A 125 14.68 24.72 -3.66
N LEU A 126 13.64 23.87 -3.64
CA LEU A 126 13.12 23.13 -4.80
C LEU A 126 11.74 23.65 -5.25
N GLY A 127 11.46 24.95 -5.08
CA GLY A 127 10.17 25.58 -5.33
C GLY A 127 9.62 25.42 -6.75
N ALA A 128 10.51 25.26 -7.75
CA ALA A 128 10.11 25.05 -9.15
C ALA A 128 9.61 23.62 -9.48
N VAL A 129 9.74 22.66 -8.55
CA VAL A 129 9.22 21.29 -8.73
C VAL A 129 7.69 21.32 -8.72
N ALA A 130 7.05 20.76 -9.74
CA ALA A 130 5.61 20.62 -9.78
C ALA A 130 5.15 19.44 -8.91
N ILE A 131 4.02 19.62 -8.19
CA ILE A 131 3.39 18.55 -7.43
C ILE A 131 2.10 18.16 -8.12
N VAL A 132 2.09 16.97 -8.70
CA VAL A 132 0.92 16.41 -9.36
C VAL A 132 0.15 15.52 -8.36
N THR A 133 -1.14 15.75 -8.26
CA THR A 133 -1.99 14.95 -7.38
C THR A 133 -2.92 14.05 -8.20
N VAL A 134 -3.15 12.83 -7.71
CA VAL A 134 -4.19 11.94 -8.22
C VAL A 134 -5.43 12.10 -7.34
N GLY A 135 -6.52 12.67 -7.89
CA GLY A 135 -7.75 12.95 -7.14
C GLY A 135 -8.76 13.79 -7.93
N GLU A 136 -9.83 14.23 -7.27
CA GLU A 136 -11.00 14.88 -7.90
C GLU A 136 -10.66 16.19 -8.64
N ASP A 137 -9.74 17.01 -8.12
CA ASP A 137 -9.41 18.33 -8.67
C ASP A 137 -8.24 18.32 -9.67
N THR A 138 -7.69 17.14 -9.97
CA THR A 138 -6.46 17.00 -10.75
C THR A 138 -6.51 17.73 -12.10
N LYS A 139 -7.62 17.60 -12.84
CA LYS A 139 -7.75 18.22 -14.17
C LYS A 139 -7.76 19.74 -14.13
N LYS A 140 -8.33 20.33 -13.08
CA LYS A 140 -8.40 21.80 -12.93
C LYS A 140 -7.01 22.36 -12.62
N MET A 141 -6.29 21.71 -11.71
CA MET A 141 -4.99 22.15 -11.23
C MET A 141 -3.85 21.79 -12.20
N HIS A 142 -3.96 20.63 -12.84
CA HIS A 142 -2.91 20.08 -13.70
C HIS A 142 -3.49 19.63 -15.05
N PRO A 143 -3.76 20.55 -16.00
CA PRO A 143 -4.41 20.22 -17.28
C PRO A 143 -3.59 19.28 -18.17
N GLY A 144 -2.29 19.16 -17.93
CA GLY A 144 -1.41 18.20 -18.61
C GLY A 144 -1.39 16.80 -18.01
N PHE A 145 -1.93 16.64 -16.79
CA PHE A 145 -1.98 15.37 -16.08
C PHE A 145 -3.43 14.89 -15.96
N SER A 146 -3.82 14.01 -16.83
CA SER A 146 -5.16 13.41 -16.77
C SER A 146 -5.06 11.90 -16.65
N VAL A 147 -5.70 11.37 -15.63
CA VAL A 147 -5.88 9.93 -15.44
C VAL A 147 -7.14 9.51 -16.19
N SER A 148 -6.98 8.78 -17.29
CA SER A 148 -8.11 8.27 -18.07
C SER A 148 -8.68 6.98 -17.48
N THR A 149 -9.91 6.61 -17.85
CA THR A 149 -10.49 5.30 -17.48
C THR A 149 -9.59 4.13 -17.94
N LYS A 150 -8.92 4.27 -19.09
CA LYS A 150 -7.95 3.27 -19.56
C LYS A 150 -6.75 3.14 -18.62
N TYR A 151 -6.28 4.24 -18.03
CA TYR A 151 -5.24 4.24 -17.01
C TYR A 151 -5.74 3.51 -15.75
N ALA A 152 -6.92 3.90 -15.23
CA ALA A 152 -7.51 3.29 -14.05
C ALA A 152 -7.67 1.75 -14.18
N LEU A 153 -8.14 1.27 -15.34
CA LEU A 153 -8.26 -0.15 -15.62
C LEU A 153 -6.90 -0.88 -15.68
N LYS A 154 -5.83 -0.21 -16.12
CA LYS A 154 -4.48 -0.79 -16.09
C LYS A 154 -3.93 -0.84 -14.67
N MET A 155 -4.12 0.23 -13.90
CA MET A 155 -3.74 0.23 -12.48
C MET A 155 -4.48 -0.85 -11.70
N LEU A 156 -5.79 -1.00 -11.93
CA LEU A 156 -6.57 -2.09 -11.34
C LEU A 156 -5.98 -3.47 -11.64
N LYS A 157 -5.65 -3.75 -12.91
CA LYS A 157 -4.96 -5.00 -13.26
C LYS A 157 -3.60 -5.12 -12.57
N GLY A 158 -2.85 -4.01 -12.51
CA GLY A 158 -1.55 -3.96 -11.84
C GLY A 158 -1.64 -4.37 -10.38
N LEU A 159 -2.61 -3.84 -9.64
CA LEU A 159 -2.82 -4.18 -8.23
C LEU A 159 -3.07 -5.68 -8.02
N PHE A 160 -3.99 -6.28 -8.78
CA PHE A 160 -4.24 -7.72 -8.68
C PHE A 160 -3.02 -8.58 -9.03
N LEU A 161 -2.21 -8.15 -10.00
CA LEU A 161 -1.00 -8.87 -10.38
C LEU A 161 0.12 -8.73 -9.34
N ILE A 162 0.24 -7.56 -8.70
CA ILE A 162 1.15 -7.36 -7.57
C ILE A 162 0.75 -8.29 -6.42
N ASP A 163 -0.51 -8.29 -6.02
CA ASP A 163 -1.01 -9.14 -4.94
C ASP A 163 -0.78 -10.62 -5.22
N ALA A 164 -0.98 -11.05 -6.47
CA ALA A 164 -0.72 -12.43 -6.90
C ALA A 164 0.77 -12.81 -6.74
N LEU A 165 1.70 -11.92 -7.16
CA LEU A 165 3.14 -12.15 -7.00
C LEU A 165 3.55 -12.17 -5.52
N GLU A 166 3.04 -11.23 -4.71
CA GLU A 166 3.36 -11.16 -3.28
C GLU A 166 2.83 -12.38 -2.53
N LYS A 167 1.61 -12.84 -2.82
CA LYS A 167 1.09 -14.09 -2.25
C LYS A 167 1.98 -15.28 -2.54
N MET A 168 2.39 -15.47 -3.81
CA MET A 168 3.31 -16.55 -4.17
C MET A 168 4.65 -16.42 -3.44
N ARG A 169 5.20 -15.21 -3.39
CA ARG A 169 6.47 -14.93 -2.71
C ARG A 169 6.40 -15.28 -1.22
N LEU A 170 5.41 -14.78 -0.50
CA LEU A 170 5.25 -15.00 0.94
C LEU A 170 4.95 -16.47 1.28
N SER A 171 4.24 -17.20 0.42
CA SER A 171 3.96 -18.62 0.62
C SER A 171 5.18 -19.51 0.38
N ILE A 172 6.07 -19.17 -0.54
CA ILE A 172 7.22 -20.01 -0.93
C ILE A 172 8.45 -19.70 -0.10
N ARG A 173 8.77 -18.40 0.08
CA ARG A 173 10.05 -17.96 0.63
C ARG A 173 10.39 -18.53 2.02
N PRO A 174 9.45 -18.67 2.97
CA PRO A 174 9.77 -19.27 4.26
C PRO A 174 10.22 -20.73 4.18
N TYR A 175 9.88 -21.41 3.08
CA TYR A 175 10.10 -22.84 2.89
C TYR A 175 11.11 -23.18 1.78
N GLU A 176 11.67 -22.18 1.08
CA GLU A 176 12.66 -22.40 0.02
C GLU A 176 13.88 -23.15 0.53
N THR A 177 14.33 -24.18 -0.20
CA THR A 177 15.51 -24.97 0.19
C THR A 177 16.82 -24.29 -0.17
N VAL A 178 16.80 -23.39 -1.15
CA VAL A 178 17.93 -22.55 -1.55
C VAL A 178 17.57 -21.10 -1.29
N GLN A 179 18.22 -20.51 -0.29
CA GLN A 179 17.94 -19.15 0.15
C GLN A 179 18.08 -18.12 -0.98
N GLY A 180 17.03 -17.33 -1.18
CA GLY A 180 16.98 -16.23 -2.16
C GLY A 180 16.46 -16.62 -3.53
N ASP A 181 16.15 -17.89 -3.81
CA ASP A 181 15.61 -18.29 -5.11
C ASP A 181 14.20 -17.73 -5.34
N THR A 182 13.39 -17.66 -4.30
CA THR A 182 12.05 -17.03 -4.36
C THR A 182 12.15 -15.56 -4.78
N ASP A 183 13.09 -14.81 -4.20
CA ASP A 183 13.25 -13.39 -4.53
C ASP A 183 13.79 -13.19 -5.95
N LYS A 184 14.70 -14.03 -6.44
CA LYS A 184 15.18 -13.99 -7.82
C LYS A 184 14.03 -14.23 -8.81
N VAL A 185 13.19 -15.24 -8.55
CA VAL A 185 12.02 -15.53 -9.38
C VAL A 185 11.02 -14.39 -9.31
N TYR A 186 10.75 -13.85 -8.12
CA TYR A 186 9.87 -12.71 -7.91
C TYR A 186 10.29 -11.48 -8.73
N GLU A 187 11.56 -11.04 -8.60
CA GLU A 187 12.06 -9.87 -9.33
C GLU A 187 12.00 -10.09 -10.84
N LYS A 188 12.40 -11.26 -11.33
CA LYS A 188 12.30 -11.61 -12.76
C LYS A 188 10.87 -11.54 -13.27
N CYS A 189 9.90 -12.08 -12.53
CA CYS A 189 8.49 -12.07 -12.91
C CYS A 189 7.91 -10.65 -12.83
N LEU A 190 8.28 -9.87 -11.83
CA LEU A 190 7.87 -8.48 -11.69
C LEU A 190 8.39 -7.63 -12.86
N ASP A 191 9.66 -7.74 -13.20
CA ASP A 191 10.26 -7.00 -14.33
C ASP A 191 9.61 -7.39 -15.66
N LEU A 192 9.27 -8.67 -15.84
CA LEU A 192 8.52 -9.14 -17.00
C LEU A 192 7.11 -8.55 -17.08
N LEU A 193 6.42 -8.40 -15.95
CA LEU A 193 5.12 -7.72 -15.89
C LEU A 193 5.27 -6.22 -16.22
N VAL A 194 6.28 -5.55 -15.65
CA VAL A 194 6.59 -4.14 -15.93
C VAL A 194 6.79 -3.92 -17.42
N GLU A 195 7.64 -4.71 -18.06
CA GLU A 195 7.87 -4.65 -19.51
C GLU A 195 6.58 -4.89 -20.31
N THR A 196 5.75 -5.84 -19.84
CA THR A 196 4.49 -6.18 -20.49
C THR A 196 3.48 -5.04 -20.38
N PHE A 197 3.41 -4.34 -19.26
CA PHE A 197 2.59 -3.13 -19.09
C PHE A 197 3.00 -2.03 -20.08
N GLU A 198 4.29 -1.85 -20.28
CA GLU A 198 4.81 -0.85 -21.22
C GLU A 198 4.55 -1.21 -22.68
N LYS A 199 4.87 -2.44 -23.08
CA LYS A 199 4.95 -2.84 -24.49
C LYS A 199 3.74 -3.63 -24.97
N ARG A 200 3.26 -4.63 -24.20
CA ARG A 200 2.28 -5.64 -24.65
C ARG A 200 1.19 -5.95 -23.60
N PRO A 201 0.37 -4.96 -23.20
CA PRO A 201 -0.55 -5.13 -22.07
C PRO A 201 -1.68 -6.17 -22.26
N LEU A 202 -1.83 -6.74 -23.45
CA LEU A 202 -2.75 -7.85 -23.72
C LEU A 202 -2.22 -9.19 -23.20
N ASP A 203 -0.91 -9.31 -23.00
CA ASP A 203 -0.27 -10.56 -22.58
C ASP A 203 -0.10 -10.69 -21.06
N LEU A 204 -0.62 -9.76 -20.26
CA LEU A 204 -0.44 -9.72 -18.81
C LEU A 204 -0.83 -11.04 -18.11
N TYR A 205 -1.95 -11.63 -18.48
CA TYR A 205 -2.39 -12.90 -17.89
C TYR A 205 -1.55 -14.10 -18.32
N LYS A 206 -0.99 -14.08 -19.55
CA LYS A 206 0.00 -15.08 -19.97
C LYS A 206 1.28 -14.98 -19.13
N LYS A 207 1.68 -13.74 -18.79
CA LYS A 207 2.86 -13.53 -17.94
C LYS A 207 2.60 -13.90 -16.48
N LEU A 208 1.39 -13.72 -15.98
CA LEU A 208 1.00 -14.27 -14.69
C LEU A 208 1.05 -15.80 -14.67
N ALA A 209 0.52 -16.47 -15.71
CA ALA A 209 0.59 -17.92 -15.83
C ALA A 209 2.05 -18.41 -15.84
N TYR A 210 2.91 -17.73 -16.59
CA TYR A 210 4.35 -18.01 -16.56
C TYR A 210 4.95 -17.81 -15.14
N ALA A 211 4.57 -16.75 -14.43
CA ALA A 211 5.03 -16.53 -13.06
C ALA A 211 4.62 -17.68 -12.13
N VAL A 212 3.35 -18.11 -12.19
CA VAL A 212 2.86 -19.26 -11.41
C VAL A 212 3.70 -20.52 -11.69
N GLU A 213 3.99 -20.79 -12.97
CA GLU A 213 4.85 -21.91 -13.34
C GLU A 213 6.26 -21.80 -12.75
N GLN A 214 6.86 -20.60 -12.75
CA GLN A 214 8.20 -20.40 -12.19
C GLN A 214 8.21 -20.57 -10.67
N PHE A 215 7.22 -20.03 -9.96
CA PHE A 215 7.11 -20.21 -8.52
C PHE A 215 6.87 -21.67 -8.12
N ASN A 216 6.06 -22.44 -8.89
CA ASN A 216 5.83 -23.86 -8.66
C ASN A 216 7.08 -24.73 -8.83
N LYS A 217 8.11 -24.23 -9.54
CA LYS A 217 9.39 -24.93 -9.74
C LYS A 217 10.39 -24.72 -8.62
N ILE A 218 10.15 -23.78 -7.72
CA ILE A 218 11.06 -23.51 -6.60
C ILE A 218 10.98 -24.68 -5.62
N PRO A 219 12.11 -25.37 -5.32
CA PRO A 219 12.11 -26.43 -4.34
C PRO A 219 11.82 -25.89 -2.94
N VAL A 220 10.88 -26.53 -2.24
CA VAL A 220 10.47 -26.14 -0.88
C VAL A 220 10.47 -27.36 0.05
N ASP A 221 10.83 -27.12 1.31
CA ASP A 221 10.65 -28.10 2.38
C ASP A 221 9.53 -27.62 3.33
N ARG A 222 8.41 -28.32 3.31
CA ARG A 222 7.24 -28.11 4.18
C ARG A 222 7.00 -29.26 5.15
N SER A 223 8.03 -30.07 5.40
CA SER A 223 7.94 -31.18 6.35
C SER A 223 7.54 -30.71 7.76
N VAL A 224 7.97 -29.49 8.13
CA VAL A 224 7.57 -28.82 9.37
C VAL A 224 6.78 -27.56 9.02
N PRO A 225 5.46 -27.52 9.32
CA PRO A 225 4.65 -26.33 9.16
C PRO A 225 5.17 -25.18 10.04
N LYS A 226 5.24 -23.98 9.47
CA LYS A 226 5.62 -22.78 10.22
C LYS A 226 4.38 -22.10 10.78
N PRO A 227 4.40 -21.63 12.04
CA PRO A 227 3.30 -20.85 12.57
C PRO A 227 3.07 -19.59 11.72
N ARG A 228 1.80 -19.28 11.45
CA ARG A 228 1.41 -18.11 10.63
C ARG A 228 1.24 -16.86 11.50
N VAL A 229 1.75 -15.73 11.01
CA VAL A 229 1.57 -14.42 11.61
C VAL A 229 1.02 -13.45 10.57
N PHE A 230 -0.05 -12.73 10.90
CA PHE A 230 -0.68 -11.77 10.01
C PHE A 230 -0.24 -10.34 10.38
N ILE A 231 0.31 -9.63 9.40
CA ILE A 231 0.69 -8.22 9.54
C ILE A 231 -0.38 -7.40 8.83
N ILE A 232 -0.90 -6.38 9.51
CA ILE A 232 -1.86 -5.43 8.96
C ILE A 232 -1.65 -4.06 9.58
N GLY A 233 -2.02 -3.00 8.89
CA GLY A 233 -1.96 -1.64 9.40
C GLY A 233 -2.03 -0.61 8.31
N GLU A 234 -1.32 0.51 8.48
CA GLU A 234 -1.31 1.59 7.51
C GLU A 234 -0.66 1.13 6.19
N ILE A 235 -1.25 1.52 5.09
CA ILE A 235 -0.95 0.98 3.75
C ILE A 235 0.53 1.10 3.35
N LEU A 236 1.21 2.23 3.60
CA LEU A 236 2.63 2.36 3.30
C LEU A 236 3.46 1.49 4.25
N MET A 237 3.11 1.50 5.54
CA MET A 237 3.81 0.68 6.53
C MET A 237 3.74 -0.80 6.18
N ASN A 238 2.63 -1.29 5.64
CA ASN A 238 2.50 -2.69 5.23
C ASN A 238 3.51 -3.07 4.14
N TYR A 239 3.71 -2.23 3.12
CA TYR A 239 4.40 -2.66 1.90
C TYR A 239 5.74 -1.97 1.63
N HIS A 240 6.11 -0.96 2.41
CA HIS A 240 7.37 -0.24 2.27
C HIS A 240 8.41 -0.79 3.25
N GLU A 241 9.25 -1.69 2.77
CA GLU A 241 10.20 -2.47 3.57
C GLU A 241 11.11 -1.61 4.45
N THR A 242 11.58 -0.46 3.96
CA THR A 242 12.42 0.45 4.78
C THR A 242 11.61 1.18 5.84
N ALA A 243 10.34 1.52 5.57
CA ALA A 243 9.51 2.22 6.56
C ALA A 243 9.13 1.30 7.74
N ASN A 244 8.88 0.02 7.48
CA ASN A 244 8.57 -0.97 8.51
C ASN A 244 9.81 -1.72 9.05
N ASN A 245 11.02 -1.27 8.63
CA ASN A 245 12.30 -1.84 9.07
C ASN A 245 12.45 -3.34 8.79
N GLY A 246 11.91 -3.83 7.67
CA GLY A 246 12.06 -5.21 7.22
C GLY A 246 11.37 -6.24 8.12
N ILE A 247 10.25 -5.88 8.74
CA ILE A 247 9.52 -6.73 9.70
C ILE A 247 9.20 -8.12 9.14
N VAL A 248 8.83 -8.22 7.86
CA VAL A 248 8.54 -9.50 7.19
C VAL A 248 9.75 -10.41 7.24
N ARG A 249 10.92 -9.90 6.86
CA ARG A 249 12.18 -10.66 6.89
C ARG A 249 12.60 -11.07 8.29
N TYR A 250 12.36 -10.18 9.27
CA TYR A 250 12.63 -10.50 10.67
C TYR A 250 11.80 -11.71 11.13
N LEU A 251 10.52 -11.74 10.84
CA LEU A 251 9.62 -12.82 11.25
C LEU A 251 9.94 -14.13 10.53
N GLU A 252 10.21 -14.09 9.23
CA GLU A 252 10.63 -15.27 8.46
C GLU A 252 11.96 -15.87 8.97
N LYS A 253 12.94 -15.04 9.31
CA LYS A 253 14.20 -15.49 9.95
C LYS A 253 13.97 -16.16 11.30
N ASN A 254 12.88 -15.82 11.99
CA ASN A 254 12.49 -16.45 13.23
C ASN A 254 11.56 -17.65 13.04
N GLY A 255 11.48 -18.19 11.81
CA GLY A 255 10.77 -19.42 11.50
C GLY A 255 9.26 -19.29 11.34
N LEU A 256 8.74 -18.09 11.08
CA LEU A 256 7.32 -17.85 10.88
C LEU A 256 6.95 -17.72 9.39
N GLU A 257 5.72 -18.10 9.04
CA GLU A 257 5.11 -17.77 7.76
C GLU A 257 4.31 -16.47 7.90
N VAL A 258 4.71 -15.43 7.14
CA VAL A 258 4.06 -14.14 7.18
C VAL A 258 2.91 -14.08 6.17
N VAL A 259 1.74 -13.67 6.64
CA VAL A 259 0.57 -13.37 5.81
C VAL A 259 0.33 -11.87 5.83
N MET A 260 -0.02 -11.30 4.67
CA MET A 260 -0.31 -9.88 4.53
C MET A 260 -1.64 -9.66 3.80
N PRO A 261 -2.34 -8.55 4.05
CA PRO A 261 -3.53 -8.20 3.30
C PRO A 261 -3.21 -7.99 1.82
N GLU A 262 -4.21 -8.15 0.96
CA GLU A 262 -4.07 -7.75 -0.43
C GLU A 262 -4.13 -6.22 -0.55
N LEU A 263 -3.20 -5.64 -1.31
CA LEU A 263 -3.19 -4.19 -1.58
C LEU A 263 -4.49 -3.71 -2.25
N ILE A 264 -5.07 -4.56 -3.09
CA ILE A 264 -6.33 -4.25 -3.78
C ILE A 264 -7.51 -4.08 -2.81
N ALA A 265 -7.53 -4.76 -1.66
CA ALA A 265 -8.60 -4.68 -0.68
C ALA A 265 -8.80 -3.24 -0.16
N PHE A 266 -7.71 -2.48 -0.02
CA PHE A 266 -7.76 -1.06 0.34
C PHE A 266 -8.60 -0.23 -0.63
N PHE A 267 -8.56 -0.54 -1.92
CA PHE A 267 -9.34 0.16 -2.95
C PHE A 267 -10.75 -0.43 -3.11
N GLU A 268 -10.91 -1.75 -2.99
CA GLU A 268 -12.22 -2.41 -3.06
C GLU A 268 -13.15 -1.99 -1.91
N ARG A 269 -12.62 -1.68 -0.76
CA ARG A 269 -13.36 -1.21 0.41
C ARG A 269 -14.33 -0.06 0.08
N ASP A 270 -13.94 0.84 -0.83
CA ASP A 270 -14.76 1.99 -1.21
C ASP A 270 -16.10 1.58 -1.84
N VAL A 271 -16.19 0.40 -2.44
CA VAL A 271 -17.47 -0.16 -2.94
C VAL A 271 -18.44 -0.39 -1.78
N ILE A 272 -17.95 -0.96 -0.67
CA ILE A 272 -18.78 -1.22 0.51
C ILE A 272 -19.17 0.08 1.22
N VAL A 273 -18.21 1.00 1.37
CA VAL A 273 -18.43 2.32 1.97
C VAL A 273 -19.50 3.08 1.18
N ASN A 274 -19.38 3.14 -0.15
CA ASN A 274 -20.34 3.83 -0.99
C ASN A 274 -21.73 3.19 -0.91
N ARG A 275 -21.85 1.87 -0.93
CA ARG A 275 -23.12 1.15 -0.77
C ARG A 275 -23.77 1.44 0.59
N ALA A 276 -22.98 1.47 1.66
CA ALA A 276 -23.46 1.80 3.00
C ALA A 276 -23.93 3.27 3.09
N ALA A 277 -23.15 4.21 2.53
CA ALA A 277 -23.49 5.63 2.50
C ALA A 277 -24.76 5.91 1.68
N ILE A 278 -24.95 5.23 0.54
CA ILE A 278 -26.17 5.31 -0.27
C ILE A 278 -27.38 4.84 0.56
N ARG A 279 -27.29 3.68 1.21
CA ARG A 279 -28.37 3.13 2.06
C ARG A 279 -28.74 4.07 3.21
N LYS A 280 -27.74 4.72 3.81
CA LYS A 280 -27.94 5.69 4.91
C LYS A 280 -28.30 7.10 4.42
N LYS A 281 -28.52 7.31 3.12
CA LYS A 281 -28.84 8.61 2.51
C LYS A 281 -27.80 9.71 2.76
N LEU A 282 -26.53 9.33 2.86
CA LEU A 282 -25.41 10.25 3.11
C LEU A 282 -24.82 10.82 1.81
N MET A 283 -25.34 10.44 0.64
CA MET A 283 -24.85 10.89 -0.67
C MET A 283 -25.81 11.83 -1.38
N LYS A 284 -25.26 12.88 -2.02
CA LYS A 284 -26.05 13.90 -2.73
C LYS A 284 -26.73 13.38 -4.01
N GLN A 285 -26.14 12.40 -4.69
CA GLN A 285 -26.65 11.82 -5.95
C GLN A 285 -26.65 10.29 -5.87
N PRO A 286 -27.57 9.69 -5.08
CA PRO A 286 -27.49 8.27 -4.76
C PRO A 286 -27.64 7.34 -5.96
N LEU A 287 -28.47 7.68 -6.95
CA LEU A 287 -28.66 6.86 -8.15
C LEU A 287 -27.41 6.82 -9.03
N LEU A 288 -26.83 7.98 -9.33
CA LEU A 288 -25.58 8.05 -10.09
C LEU A 288 -24.44 7.32 -9.38
N GLN A 289 -24.30 7.53 -8.09
CA GLN A 289 -23.28 6.85 -7.29
C GLN A 289 -23.51 5.34 -7.23
N SER A 290 -24.75 4.88 -7.18
CA SER A 290 -25.08 3.45 -7.23
C SER A 290 -24.63 2.83 -8.56
N ILE A 291 -24.88 3.50 -9.69
CA ILE A 291 -24.47 3.05 -11.01
C ILE A 291 -22.93 2.99 -11.10
N ILE A 292 -22.25 4.06 -10.71
CA ILE A 292 -20.77 4.13 -10.71
C ILE A 292 -20.18 3.01 -9.84
N THR A 293 -20.71 2.84 -8.62
CA THR A 293 -20.27 1.81 -7.68
C THR A 293 -20.47 0.41 -8.25
N SER A 294 -21.58 0.16 -8.93
CA SER A 294 -21.88 -1.13 -9.55
C SER A 294 -20.95 -1.43 -10.73
N ILE A 295 -20.67 -0.45 -11.59
CA ILE A 295 -19.73 -0.56 -12.70
C ILE A 295 -18.31 -0.81 -12.15
N THR A 296 -17.91 -0.09 -11.11
CA THR A 296 -16.62 -0.25 -10.43
C THR A 296 -16.49 -1.67 -9.88
N LYS A 297 -17.51 -2.14 -9.13
CA LYS A 297 -17.50 -3.52 -8.61
C LYS A 297 -17.42 -4.56 -9.72
N ALA A 298 -18.17 -4.40 -10.80
CA ALA A 298 -18.10 -5.31 -11.94
C ALA A 298 -16.70 -5.36 -12.58
N ALA A 299 -15.99 -4.22 -12.63
CA ALA A 299 -14.61 -4.17 -13.10
C ALA A 299 -13.66 -4.93 -12.15
N TYR A 300 -13.78 -4.72 -10.83
CA TYR A 300 -13.03 -5.49 -9.83
C TYR A 300 -13.28 -6.99 -9.99
N ASP A 301 -14.53 -7.43 -10.02
CA ASP A 301 -14.90 -8.84 -10.10
C ASP A 301 -14.39 -9.49 -11.40
N ARG A 302 -14.41 -8.75 -12.51
CA ARG A 302 -13.88 -9.26 -13.78
C ARG A 302 -12.37 -9.52 -13.71
N VAL A 303 -11.61 -8.58 -13.16
CA VAL A 303 -10.15 -8.72 -13.02
C VAL A 303 -9.83 -9.80 -12.01
N ALA A 304 -10.50 -9.81 -10.84
CA ALA A 304 -10.36 -10.84 -9.83
C ALA A 304 -10.55 -12.24 -10.42
N ARG A 305 -11.69 -12.50 -11.08
CA ARG A 305 -11.96 -13.82 -11.69
C ARG A 305 -10.91 -14.25 -12.71
N SER A 306 -10.36 -13.30 -13.48
CA SER A 306 -9.32 -13.60 -14.46
C SER A 306 -7.99 -13.97 -13.78
N THR A 307 -7.63 -13.26 -12.72
CA THR A 307 -6.42 -13.52 -11.91
C THR A 307 -6.56 -14.83 -11.15
N GLU A 308 -7.67 -15.04 -10.46
CA GLU A 308 -7.96 -16.23 -9.67
C GLU A 308 -7.94 -17.52 -10.52
N ARG A 309 -8.46 -17.46 -11.76
CA ARG A 309 -8.42 -18.61 -12.67
C ARG A 309 -6.98 -19.10 -12.92
N ILE A 310 -6.03 -18.18 -12.98
CA ILE A 310 -4.62 -18.50 -13.19
C ILE A 310 -3.97 -18.92 -11.88
N MET A 311 -4.27 -18.21 -10.80
CA MET A 311 -3.71 -18.49 -9.47
C MET A 311 -4.09 -19.88 -8.95
N ARG A 312 -5.21 -20.46 -9.38
CA ARG A 312 -5.58 -21.85 -9.08
C ARG A 312 -4.57 -22.90 -9.56
N MET A 313 -3.66 -22.53 -10.47
CA MET A 313 -2.56 -23.39 -10.92
C MET A 313 -1.35 -23.33 -9.97
N PHE A 314 -1.35 -22.43 -8.99
CA PHE A 314 -0.30 -22.33 -7.99
C PHE A 314 -0.48 -23.43 -6.94
N ASN A 315 0.58 -24.17 -6.63
CA ASN A 315 0.53 -25.32 -5.73
C ASN A 315 0.01 -25.00 -4.32
N TYR A 316 0.21 -23.77 -3.86
CA TYR A 316 -0.19 -23.29 -2.53
C TYR A 316 -1.24 -22.17 -2.64
N TYR A 317 -2.16 -22.33 -3.59
CA TYR A 317 -3.20 -21.35 -3.85
C TYR A 317 -4.18 -21.23 -2.68
N GLU A 318 -4.35 -20.00 -2.21
CA GLU A 318 -5.43 -19.61 -1.30
C GLU A 318 -6.37 -18.62 -2.02
N PRO A 319 -7.69 -18.88 -2.03
CA PRO A 319 -8.63 -18.03 -2.75
C PRO A 319 -8.70 -16.62 -2.13
N LYS A 320 -8.92 -15.62 -3.01
CA LYS A 320 -9.18 -14.26 -2.55
C LYS A 320 -10.47 -14.20 -1.74
N VAL A 321 -10.41 -13.54 -0.60
CA VAL A 321 -11.61 -13.28 0.22
C VAL A 321 -12.43 -12.16 -0.42
N PRO A 322 -13.73 -12.38 -0.72
CA PRO A 322 -14.60 -11.34 -1.23
C PRO A 322 -14.75 -10.19 -0.22
N ILE A 323 -14.70 -8.94 -0.72
CA ILE A 323 -14.79 -7.76 0.15
C ILE A 323 -16.09 -7.69 0.96
N GLU A 324 -17.18 -8.28 0.43
CA GLU A 324 -18.45 -8.39 1.11
C GLU A 324 -18.38 -9.32 2.33
N ARG A 325 -17.59 -10.40 2.23
CA ARG A 325 -17.35 -11.31 3.36
C ARG A 325 -16.54 -10.60 4.45
N LEU A 326 -15.48 -9.89 4.08
CA LEU A 326 -14.72 -9.08 5.04
C LEU A 326 -15.64 -8.08 5.74
N ALA A 327 -16.49 -7.38 4.98
CA ALA A 327 -17.43 -6.41 5.55
C ALA A 327 -18.47 -7.02 6.49
N SER A 328 -18.78 -8.31 6.39
CA SER A 328 -19.71 -8.97 7.30
C SER A 328 -19.11 -9.25 8.69
N HIS A 329 -17.80 -9.35 8.80
CA HIS A 329 -17.12 -9.63 10.09
C HIS A 329 -17.21 -8.49 11.10
N ILE A 330 -17.39 -7.25 10.60
CA ILE A 330 -17.38 -6.05 11.46
C ILE A 330 -18.78 -5.57 11.87
N ASP A 331 -19.83 -6.30 11.53
CA ASP A 331 -21.19 -5.94 11.91
C ASP A 331 -21.33 -5.87 13.43
N GLY A 332 -21.86 -4.76 13.94
CA GLY A 332 -21.95 -4.47 15.37
C GLY A 332 -20.63 -3.99 16.02
N MET A 333 -19.53 -3.91 15.28
CA MET A 333 -18.23 -3.47 15.79
C MET A 333 -17.81 -2.11 15.21
N VAL A 334 -17.89 -1.96 13.88
CA VAL A 334 -17.52 -0.73 13.16
C VAL A 334 -18.54 -0.46 12.07
N GLU A 335 -18.92 0.79 11.90
CA GLU A 335 -19.81 1.21 10.83
C GLU A 335 -19.13 1.11 9.45
N ARG A 336 -19.81 0.48 8.48
CA ARG A 336 -19.32 0.31 7.11
C ARG A 336 -19.15 1.64 6.36
N THR A 337 -19.72 2.73 6.87
CA THR A 337 -19.54 4.10 6.34
C THR A 337 -18.23 4.76 6.79
N HIS A 338 -17.41 4.08 7.58
CA HIS A 338 -16.12 4.62 8.01
C HIS A 338 -15.15 4.69 6.83
N THR A 339 -14.85 5.92 6.38
CA THR A 339 -14.08 6.21 5.16
C THR A 339 -12.58 6.41 5.39
N VAL A 340 -12.16 6.59 6.65
CA VAL A 340 -10.81 7.07 6.97
C VAL A 340 -9.77 5.95 6.90
N GLY A 341 -8.74 6.13 6.10
CA GLY A 341 -7.61 5.21 5.96
C GLY A 341 -8.04 3.78 5.64
N GLU A 342 -7.45 2.79 6.27
CA GLU A 342 -7.80 1.37 6.16
C GLU A 342 -9.17 1.08 6.77
N GLY A 343 -9.54 1.89 7.77
CA GLY A 343 -10.84 1.88 8.40
C GLY A 343 -11.23 0.51 8.94
N TRP A 344 -12.43 0.05 8.55
CA TRP A 344 -12.98 -1.22 8.99
C TRP A 344 -12.25 -2.47 8.44
N LEU A 345 -11.35 -2.33 7.47
CA LEU A 345 -10.59 -3.47 6.94
C LEU A 345 -9.72 -4.13 8.01
N ILE A 346 -9.08 -3.33 8.90
CA ILE A 346 -8.16 -3.87 9.90
C ILE A 346 -8.83 -4.95 10.77
N PRO A 347 -9.92 -4.67 11.48
CA PRO A 347 -10.59 -5.71 12.27
C PRO A 347 -11.21 -6.81 11.42
N ALA A 348 -11.70 -6.49 10.21
CA ALA A 348 -12.30 -7.49 9.32
C ALA A 348 -11.29 -8.55 8.88
N GLU A 349 -10.12 -8.13 8.44
CA GLU A 349 -9.02 -9.01 8.00
C GLU A 349 -8.49 -9.84 9.18
N ILE A 350 -8.33 -9.25 10.37
CA ILE A 350 -7.92 -9.99 11.58
C ILE A 350 -8.91 -11.12 11.88
N ILE A 351 -10.23 -10.85 11.83
CA ILE A 351 -11.26 -11.84 12.08
C ILE A 351 -11.24 -12.93 11.00
N GLU A 352 -11.10 -12.56 9.73
CA GLU A 352 -11.00 -13.52 8.64
C GLU A 352 -9.79 -14.43 8.79
N GLN A 353 -8.60 -13.88 9.04
CA GLN A 353 -7.38 -14.66 9.21
C GLN A 353 -7.44 -15.57 10.46
N ALA A 354 -8.07 -15.10 11.53
CA ALA A 354 -8.31 -15.92 12.70
C ALA A 354 -9.21 -17.13 12.37
N SER A 355 -10.22 -16.96 11.49
CA SER A 355 -11.06 -18.07 11.02
C SER A 355 -10.30 -19.11 10.19
N HIS A 356 -9.15 -18.75 9.64
CA HIS A 356 -8.20 -19.62 8.94
C HIS A 356 -7.07 -20.16 9.85
N GLY A 357 -7.24 -20.05 11.16
CA GLY A 357 -6.31 -20.60 12.15
C GLY A 357 -5.10 -19.72 12.49
N VAL A 358 -5.02 -18.49 11.97
CA VAL A 358 -3.97 -17.56 12.38
C VAL A 358 -4.26 -17.09 13.81
N LYS A 359 -3.28 -17.24 14.71
CA LYS A 359 -3.41 -16.84 16.12
C LYS A 359 -2.56 -15.62 16.48
N ALA A 360 -1.69 -15.16 15.60
CA ALA A 360 -0.80 -14.04 15.85
C ALA A 360 -1.00 -12.90 14.86
N PHE A 361 -1.15 -11.69 15.38
CA PHE A 361 -1.49 -10.50 14.62
C PHE A 361 -0.60 -9.31 15.03
N ILE A 362 -0.09 -8.61 14.03
CA ILE A 362 0.72 -7.41 14.24
C ILE A 362 0.06 -6.25 13.51
N ILE A 363 -0.38 -5.24 14.25
CA ILE A 363 -0.89 -3.99 13.69
C ILE A 363 0.27 -3.02 13.60
N ILE A 364 0.70 -2.67 12.39
CA ILE A 364 1.78 -1.70 12.16
C ILE A 364 1.22 -0.35 11.71
N GLN A 365 1.64 0.71 12.35
CA GLN A 365 1.07 2.02 12.13
C GLN A 365 2.08 3.15 12.34
N PRO A 366 1.91 4.29 11.62
CA PRO A 366 2.58 5.52 11.98
C PRO A 366 2.11 6.01 13.35
N PHE A 367 2.99 6.60 14.14
CA PHE A 367 2.60 7.25 15.38
C PHE A 367 1.48 8.27 15.15
N GLY A 368 0.44 8.22 15.96
CA GLY A 368 -0.72 9.12 15.85
C GLY A 368 -1.58 8.94 14.59
N CYS A 369 -1.51 7.80 13.90
CA CYS A 369 -2.35 7.50 12.75
C CYS A 369 -3.82 7.35 13.19
N LEU A 370 -4.70 8.29 12.78
CA LEU A 370 -6.10 8.32 13.20
C LEU A 370 -6.85 7.00 12.92
N PRO A 371 -6.91 6.49 11.65
CA PRO A 371 -7.67 5.27 11.39
C PRO A 371 -7.13 4.06 12.14
N ASN A 372 -5.82 3.92 12.22
CA ASN A 372 -5.21 2.78 12.89
C ASN A 372 -5.33 2.85 14.43
N GLN A 373 -5.35 4.04 15.03
CA GLN A 373 -5.64 4.20 16.45
C GLN A 373 -7.09 3.81 16.78
N VAL A 374 -8.05 4.21 15.94
CA VAL A 374 -9.48 3.96 16.17
C VAL A 374 -9.85 2.51 15.85
N THR A 375 -9.59 2.04 14.64
CA THR A 375 -10.08 0.74 14.14
C THR A 375 -9.05 -0.40 14.24
N GLY A 376 -7.78 -0.08 14.46
CA GLY A 376 -6.72 -1.04 14.76
C GLY A 376 -6.54 -1.19 16.27
N LYS A 377 -5.69 -0.37 16.86
CA LYS A 377 -5.29 -0.44 18.28
C LYS A 377 -6.47 -0.34 19.25
N GLY A 378 -7.41 0.56 18.96
CA GLY A 378 -8.60 0.78 19.82
C GLY A 378 -9.53 -0.43 19.88
N LEU A 379 -9.54 -1.29 18.87
CA LEU A 379 -10.39 -2.48 18.83
C LEU A 379 -9.70 -3.75 19.33
N ILE A 380 -8.43 -3.72 19.72
CA ILE A 380 -7.71 -4.91 20.24
C ILE A 380 -8.48 -5.61 21.37
N PRO A 381 -9.01 -4.90 22.39
CA PRO A 381 -9.78 -5.58 23.45
C PRO A 381 -11.04 -6.28 22.94
N SER A 382 -11.74 -5.67 21.98
CA SER A 382 -12.95 -6.27 21.37
C SER A 382 -12.61 -7.48 20.49
N LEU A 383 -11.52 -7.41 19.73
CA LEU A 383 -11.02 -8.52 18.94
C LEU A 383 -10.61 -9.70 19.82
N LYS A 384 -9.86 -9.45 20.90
CA LYS A 384 -9.49 -10.51 21.85
C LYS A 384 -10.70 -11.17 22.50
N ARG A 385 -11.73 -10.40 22.91
CA ARG A 385 -12.98 -10.96 23.43
C ARG A 385 -13.72 -11.85 22.40
N LYS A 386 -13.71 -11.43 21.12
CA LYS A 386 -14.40 -12.17 20.04
C LYS A 386 -13.64 -13.42 19.62
N LEU A 387 -12.33 -13.38 19.56
CA LEU A 387 -11.47 -14.41 18.97
C LEU A 387 -10.88 -15.37 20.01
N GLY A 388 -10.90 -15.01 21.29
CA GLY A 388 -10.35 -15.84 22.37
C GLY A 388 -8.83 -15.82 22.42
N ASP A 389 -8.21 -17.00 22.35
CA ASP A 389 -6.76 -17.18 22.46
C ASP A 389 -6.03 -16.72 21.20
N VAL A 390 -5.78 -15.41 21.12
CA VAL A 390 -5.02 -14.76 20.04
C VAL A 390 -4.01 -13.75 20.58
N HIS A 391 -2.86 -13.69 19.96
CA HIS A 391 -1.82 -12.70 20.23
C HIS A 391 -1.97 -11.51 19.28
N ILE A 392 -2.31 -10.34 19.80
CA ILE A 392 -2.42 -9.12 19.01
C ILE A 392 -1.51 -8.05 19.62
N ILE A 393 -0.53 -7.57 18.87
CA ILE A 393 0.31 -6.44 19.25
C ILE A 393 0.13 -5.29 18.24
N SER A 394 0.37 -4.07 18.70
CA SER A 394 0.39 -2.87 17.85
C SER A 394 1.77 -2.23 17.94
N LEU A 395 2.39 -1.93 16.80
CA LEU A 395 3.69 -1.31 16.70
C LEU A 395 3.54 0.08 16.09
N ASP A 396 3.94 1.10 16.84
CA ASP A 396 3.94 2.49 16.39
C ASP A 396 5.32 2.83 15.80
N TYR A 397 5.32 3.42 14.60
CA TYR A 397 6.52 3.83 13.88
C TYR A 397 6.55 5.34 13.66
N ASP A 398 7.70 5.93 13.84
CA ASP A 398 8.04 7.30 13.44
C ASP A 398 9.50 7.36 12.96
N ALA A 399 9.97 8.55 12.60
CA ALA A 399 11.33 8.73 12.11
C ALA A 399 12.41 8.47 13.20
N ASP A 400 12.03 8.50 14.46
CA ASP A 400 12.90 8.34 15.64
C ASP A 400 12.63 7.04 16.41
N THR A 401 11.77 6.17 15.89
CA THR A 401 11.42 4.91 16.55
C THR A 401 12.65 4.07 16.81
N SER A 402 12.87 3.74 18.09
CA SER A 402 13.95 2.83 18.50
C SER A 402 13.70 1.42 18.00
N MET A 403 14.62 0.93 17.17
CA MET A 403 14.57 -0.45 16.67
C MET A 403 14.56 -1.46 17.81
N ALA A 404 15.33 -1.23 18.87
CA ALA A 404 15.38 -2.13 20.02
C ALA A 404 13.99 -2.35 20.65
N ASN A 405 13.15 -1.30 20.75
CA ASN A 405 11.79 -1.43 21.28
C ASN A 405 10.91 -2.28 20.35
N ILE A 406 11.01 -2.10 19.04
CA ILE A 406 10.27 -2.90 18.07
C ILE A 406 10.73 -4.35 18.13
N GLU A 407 12.03 -4.61 18.09
CA GLU A 407 12.62 -5.95 18.14
C GLU A 407 12.25 -6.70 19.43
N ASN A 408 12.35 -6.05 20.60
CA ASN A 408 11.94 -6.65 21.86
C ASN A 408 10.48 -7.12 21.84
N ARG A 409 9.58 -6.29 21.33
CA ARG A 409 8.15 -6.63 21.24
C ARG A 409 7.88 -7.74 20.23
N LEU A 410 8.60 -7.75 19.10
CA LEU A 410 8.55 -8.84 18.12
C LEU A 410 9.10 -10.14 18.71
N GLN A 411 10.22 -10.09 19.43
CA GLN A 411 10.78 -11.25 20.11
C GLN A 411 9.80 -11.87 21.10
N MET A 412 9.17 -11.06 21.95
CA MET A 412 8.14 -11.53 22.87
C MET A 412 6.98 -12.21 22.12
N LEU A 413 6.54 -11.65 21.00
CA LEU A 413 5.48 -12.26 20.19
C LEU A 413 5.95 -13.60 19.59
N VAL A 414 7.15 -13.65 19.03
CA VAL A 414 7.73 -14.88 18.45
C VAL A 414 7.80 -15.98 19.52
N MET A 415 8.27 -15.67 20.72
CA MET A 415 8.31 -16.62 21.84
C MET A 415 6.92 -17.13 22.20
N ALA A 416 5.93 -16.23 22.32
CA ALA A 416 4.55 -16.61 22.64
C ALA A 416 3.93 -17.50 21.55
N ILE A 417 4.21 -17.24 20.27
CA ILE A 417 3.74 -18.06 19.14
C ILE A 417 4.30 -19.49 19.24
N TRP A 418 5.60 -19.62 19.44
CA TRP A 418 6.25 -20.94 19.55
C TRP A 418 5.82 -21.72 20.80
N GLU A 419 5.58 -21.03 21.91
CA GLU A 419 5.04 -21.64 23.12
C GLU A 419 3.61 -22.17 22.91
N SER A 420 2.76 -21.37 22.24
CA SER A 420 1.40 -21.79 21.91
C SER A 420 1.36 -22.95 20.90
N SER A 421 2.29 -23.00 19.95
CA SER A 421 2.40 -24.09 18.98
C SER A 421 2.79 -25.40 19.66
N ARG A 422 3.75 -25.38 20.58
CA ARG A 422 4.16 -26.58 21.37
C ARG A 422 3.02 -27.14 22.22
N LYS A 423 2.26 -26.29 22.90
CA LYS A 423 1.09 -26.70 23.71
C LYS A 423 -0.06 -27.29 22.89
N ALA A 424 -0.11 -27.05 21.60
CA ALA A 424 -1.13 -27.61 20.72
C ALA A 424 -0.73 -28.98 20.15
N GLU A 425 0.56 -29.35 20.23
CA GLU A 425 1.10 -30.64 19.83
C GLU A 425 1.11 -31.68 21.00
N GLU A 426 1.05 -31.18 22.25
CA GLU A 426 0.86 -31.96 23.47
C GLU A 426 -0.64 -32.27 23.70
#